data_aaaf8188a5fcc1485e2be68d49f15882
#
_entry.id   aaaf8188a5fcc1485e2be68d49f15882
#
_cell.length_a   1.000
_cell.length_b   1.000
_cell.length_c   1.000
_cell.angle_alpha   90.00
_cell.angle_beta   90.00
_cell.angle_gamma   90.00
#
_symmetry.space_group_name_H-M   'P 1'
#
loop_
_entity.id
_entity.type
_entity.pdbx_description
1 polymer ?
#
loop_
_entity_poly.entity_id
_entity_poly.type
_entity_poly.pdbx_seq_one_letter_code
_entity_poly.pdbx_strand_id
1 'polypeptide(L)'
;PNNFPLHNPYPNPFNPRTRITYSVAAYGKVELSIFDLSGRLIRTLRNAPMGVGNHEVEWDAKDNEGNQVSTGVYLIHFASGSFKGTQKVLLLK
;
A
#
# COMPACT_ATOMS: atom_id res chain seq x y z
N PRO A 1 -10.18 -2.28 -19.68
CA PRO A 1 -9.94 -2.62 -18.29
C PRO A 1 -8.56 -2.21 -17.87
N ASN A 2 -8.48 -1.97 -16.62
CA ASN A 2 -7.27 -1.47 -16.04
C ASN A 2 -6.47 -2.65 -15.50
N ASN A 3 -5.28 -2.85 -16.06
CA ASN A 3 -4.41 -3.94 -15.65
C ASN A 3 -3.28 -3.46 -14.73
N PHE A 4 -3.51 -2.36 -14.03
CA PHE A 4 -2.51 -1.89 -13.07
C PHE A 4 -2.27 -2.94 -12.00
N PRO A 5 -1.00 -3.26 -11.71
CA PRO A 5 -0.70 -4.23 -10.67
C PRO A 5 -1.14 -3.80 -9.27
N LEU A 6 -1.24 -2.50 -9.02
CA LEU A 6 -1.73 -2.00 -7.74
C LEU A 6 -3.20 -1.64 -7.88
N HIS A 7 -4.05 -2.26 -7.08
CA HIS A 7 -5.48 -2.05 -7.14
C HIS A 7 -5.91 -1.00 -6.11
N ASN A 8 -7.13 -0.51 -6.27
CA ASN A 8 -7.67 0.46 -5.33
C ASN A 8 -7.78 -0.16 -3.94
N PRO A 9 -7.36 0.57 -2.90
CA PRO A 9 -7.54 0.07 -1.54
C PRO A 9 -9.02 0.00 -1.18
N TYR A 10 -9.39 -0.96 -0.35
CA TYR A 10 -10.78 -1.11 0.06
C TYR A 10 -10.84 -1.56 1.51
N PRO A 11 -11.65 -0.93 2.33
CA PRO A 11 -12.45 0.27 2.04
C PRO A 11 -11.59 1.53 1.92
N ASN A 12 -12.12 2.52 1.21
CA ASN A 12 -11.47 3.82 1.07
C ASN A 12 -12.57 4.87 0.89
N PRO A 13 -12.84 5.76 1.85
CA PRO A 13 -12.12 5.94 3.12
C PRO A 13 -12.20 4.74 4.03
N PHE A 14 -11.29 4.66 5.00
CA PHE A 14 -11.23 3.50 5.89
C PHE A 14 -11.13 3.92 7.36
N ASN A 15 -11.54 2.99 8.24
CA ASN A 15 -11.46 3.16 9.68
C ASN A 15 -11.65 1.80 10.34
N PRO A 16 -10.67 1.23 10.99
CA PRO A 16 -9.27 1.64 11.01
C PRO A 16 -8.40 0.89 10.01
N ARG A 17 -8.98 0.00 9.20
CA ARG A 17 -8.20 -0.91 8.36
C ARG A 17 -8.61 -0.82 6.91
N THR A 18 -7.64 -0.95 6.02
CA THR A 18 -7.91 -1.05 4.60
C THR A 18 -7.09 -2.20 4.03
N ARG A 19 -7.62 -2.84 2.99
CA ARG A 19 -6.96 -3.94 2.31
C ARG A 19 -6.39 -3.43 1.01
N ILE A 20 -5.15 -3.80 0.75
CA ILE A 20 -4.44 -3.42 -0.46
C ILE A 20 -4.13 -4.70 -1.22
N THR A 21 -4.61 -4.78 -2.45
CA THR A 21 -4.35 -5.93 -3.30
C THR A 21 -3.45 -5.51 -4.44
N TYR A 22 -2.58 -6.42 -4.87
CA TYR A 22 -1.65 -6.15 -5.94
C TYR A 22 -1.33 -7.44 -6.68
N SER A 23 -0.88 -7.29 -7.93
CA SER A 23 -0.54 -8.41 -8.80
C SER A 23 0.93 -8.38 -9.11
N VAL A 24 1.55 -9.55 -9.14
CA VAL A 24 2.96 -9.72 -9.47
C VAL A 24 3.03 -10.56 -10.74
N ALA A 25 3.60 -9.97 -11.80
CA ALA A 25 3.67 -10.61 -13.11
C ALA A 25 4.87 -11.55 -13.24
N ALA A 26 5.95 -11.26 -12.52
CA ALA A 26 7.16 -12.10 -12.53
C ALA A 26 7.75 -12.09 -11.15
N TYR A 27 8.28 -13.22 -10.72
CA TYR A 27 8.92 -13.32 -9.41
C TYR A 27 9.97 -12.22 -9.28
N GLY A 28 9.97 -11.53 -8.16
CA GLY A 28 10.95 -10.49 -7.90
C GLY A 28 10.58 -9.67 -6.69
N LYS A 29 11.42 -8.70 -6.42
CA LYS A 29 11.26 -7.84 -5.25
C LYS A 29 10.03 -6.94 -5.42
N VAL A 30 9.22 -6.89 -4.36
CA VAL A 30 8.06 -6.00 -4.28
C VAL A 30 8.27 -5.06 -3.10
N GLU A 31 8.05 -3.77 -3.36
CA GLU A 31 8.06 -2.76 -2.31
C GLU A 31 6.69 -2.11 -2.24
N LEU A 32 6.11 -2.12 -1.05
CA LEU A 32 4.79 -1.54 -0.82
C LEU A 32 4.87 -0.75 0.48
N SER A 33 4.75 0.55 0.37
CA SER A 33 4.97 1.45 1.51
C SER A 33 3.92 2.54 1.55
N ILE A 34 3.70 3.07 2.75
CA ILE A 34 2.75 4.14 3.00
C ILE A 34 3.54 5.40 3.32
N PHE A 35 3.20 6.50 2.66
CA PHE A 35 3.79 7.82 2.91
C PHE A 35 2.70 8.82 3.25
N ASP A 36 3.05 9.85 4.02
CA ASP A 36 2.13 10.97 4.19
C ASP A 36 2.31 11.96 3.03
N LEU A 37 1.51 13.03 3.03
CA LEU A 37 1.55 13.99 1.92
C LEU A 37 2.83 14.81 1.89
N SER A 38 3.60 14.84 2.98
CA SER A 38 4.89 15.53 2.98
C SER A 38 6.00 14.66 2.41
N GLY A 39 5.69 13.40 2.07
CA GLY A 39 6.68 12.48 1.54
C GLY A 39 7.41 11.67 2.59
N ARG A 40 6.97 11.76 3.86
CA ARG A 40 7.61 11.02 4.94
C ARG A 40 7.09 9.58 4.95
N LEU A 41 8.02 8.63 5.06
CA LEU A 41 7.65 7.22 5.17
C LEU A 41 6.94 6.96 6.49
N ILE A 42 5.76 6.35 6.39
CA ILE A 42 4.93 6.00 7.55
C ILE A 42 5.07 4.52 7.87
N ARG A 43 4.92 3.67 6.87
CA ARG A 43 4.91 2.24 7.10
C ARG A 43 5.42 1.50 5.87
N THR A 44 6.23 0.47 6.10
CA THR A 44 6.60 -0.47 5.04
C THR A 44 5.76 -1.72 5.21
N LEU A 45 4.93 -2.04 4.22
CA LEU A 45 4.05 -3.20 4.28
C LEU A 45 4.69 -4.43 3.65
N ARG A 46 5.45 -4.24 2.57
CA ARG A 46 6.18 -5.31 1.91
C ARG A 46 7.52 -4.79 1.43
N ASN A 47 8.54 -5.60 1.58
CA ASN A 47 9.86 -5.32 1.02
C ASN A 47 10.58 -6.66 0.92
N ALA A 48 10.16 -7.47 -0.07
CA ALA A 48 10.63 -8.84 -0.19
C ALA A 48 10.31 -9.39 -1.57
N PRO A 49 11.00 -10.46 -2.00
CA PRO A 49 10.61 -11.14 -3.21
C PRO A 49 9.23 -11.78 -3.04
N MET A 50 8.42 -11.68 -4.08
CA MET A 50 7.07 -12.25 -4.09
C MET A 50 6.88 -13.07 -5.35
N GLY A 51 6.10 -14.13 -5.23
CA GLY A 51 5.78 -14.99 -6.36
C GLY A 51 4.72 -14.40 -7.26
N VAL A 52 4.64 -14.92 -8.47
CA VAL A 52 3.63 -14.53 -9.47
C VAL A 52 2.24 -14.76 -8.90
N GLY A 53 1.33 -13.83 -9.15
CA GLY A 53 -0.06 -13.97 -8.77
C GLY A 53 -0.59 -12.75 -8.04
N ASN A 54 -1.77 -12.91 -7.47
CA ASN A 54 -2.44 -11.86 -6.71
C ASN A 54 -2.11 -11.99 -5.24
N HIS A 55 -1.82 -10.86 -4.62
CA HIS A 55 -1.47 -10.79 -3.21
C HIS A 55 -2.29 -9.73 -2.52
N GLU A 56 -2.37 -9.82 -1.21
CA GLU A 56 -3.09 -8.82 -0.46
C GLU A 56 -2.40 -8.59 0.88
N VAL A 57 -2.52 -7.36 1.38
CA VAL A 57 -1.98 -7.00 2.68
C VAL A 57 -2.93 -5.97 3.30
N GLU A 58 -3.03 -5.98 4.61
CA GLU A 58 -3.87 -5.06 5.33
C GLU A 58 -3.01 -3.99 5.99
N TRP A 59 -3.49 -2.73 5.93
CA TRP A 59 -2.87 -1.65 6.70
C TRP A 59 -3.81 -1.24 7.82
N ASP A 60 -3.28 -1.22 9.01
CA ASP A 60 -4.05 -1.00 10.25
C ASP A 60 -3.90 0.43 10.76
N ALA A 61 -3.48 1.37 9.90
CA ALA A 61 -3.31 2.77 10.24
C ALA A 61 -2.23 3.02 11.28
N LYS A 62 -1.24 2.14 11.35
CA LYS A 62 -0.11 2.30 12.26
C LYS A 62 1.17 2.52 11.47
N ASP A 63 2.08 3.31 12.06
CA ASP A 63 3.40 3.50 11.48
C ASP A 63 4.31 2.32 11.82
N ASN A 64 5.58 2.40 11.38
CA ASN A 64 6.53 1.32 11.61
C ASN A 64 6.82 1.06 13.07
N GLU A 65 6.53 2.02 13.92
CA GLU A 65 6.77 1.90 15.36
C GLU A 65 5.54 1.43 16.12
N GLY A 66 4.44 1.16 15.41
CA GLY A 66 3.22 0.69 16.03
C GLY A 66 2.29 1.78 16.55
N ASN A 67 2.60 3.03 16.28
CA ASN A 67 1.77 4.15 16.71
C ASN A 67 0.69 4.44 15.68
N GLN A 68 -0.52 4.74 16.15
CA GLN A 68 -1.60 5.12 15.25
C GLN A 68 -1.29 6.46 14.60
N VAL A 69 -1.55 6.54 13.30
CA VAL A 69 -1.37 7.78 12.57
C VAL A 69 -2.67 8.58 12.58
N SER A 70 -2.55 9.87 12.29
CA SER A 70 -3.71 10.77 12.37
C SER A 70 -4.59 10.65 11.14
N THR A 71 -5.84 11.08 11.28
CA THR A 71 -6.78 11.22 10.17
C THR A 71 -6.15 12.03 9.06
N GLY A 72 -6.33 11.58 7.84
CA GLY A 72 -5.81 12.30 6.68
C GLY A 72 -5.59 11.41 5.49
N VAL A 73 -4.98 12.00 4.47
CA VAL A 73 -4.68 11.33 3.21
C VAL A 73 -3.29 10.74 3.27
N TYR A 74 -3.17 9.49 2.82
CA TYR A 74 -1.90 8.79 2.74
C TYR A 74 -1.70 8.27 1.34
N LEU A 75 -0.45 8.08 0.96
CA LEU A 75 -0.09 7.58 -0.36
C LEU A 75 0.47 6.19 -0.23
N ILE A 76 -0.10 5.26 -0.99
CA ILE A 76 0.39 3.89 -1.07
C ILE A 76 1.31 3.84 -2.28
N HIS A 77 2.59 3.60 -2.05
CA HIS A 77 3.58 3.51 -3.11
C HIS A 77 3.93 2.05 -3.35
N PHE A 78 3.88 1.63 -4.60
CA PHE A 78 4.11 0.25 -4.99
C PHE A 78 5.15 0.19 -6.09
N ALA A 79 6.10 -0.72 -5.95
CA ALA A 79 7.11 -0.97 -6.98
C ALA A 79 7.31 -2.47 -7.13
N SER A 80 7.24 -2.95 -8.36
CA SER A 80 7.42 -4.37 -8.67
C SER A 80 8.04 -4.46 -10.07
N GLY A 81 9.27 -4.94 -10.14
CA GLY A 81 9.99 -4.95 -11.41
C GLY A 81 10.16 -3.53 -11.92
N SER A 82 9.75 -3.29 -13.16
CA SER A 82 9.82 -1.96 -13.76
C SER A 82 8.56 -1.14 -13.50
N PHE A 83 7.54 -1.72 -12.89
CA PHE A 83 6.30 -1.00 -12.61
C PHE A 83 6.42 -0.22 -11.31
N LYS A 84 5.92 1.03 -11.35
CA LYS A 84 5.77 1.85 -10.15
C LYS A 84 4.41 2.52 -10.20
N GLY A 85 3.73 2.53 -9.06
CA GLY A 85 2.41 3.14 -8.99
C GLY A 85 2.13 3.71 -7.62
N THR A 86 1.16 4.61 -7.56
CA THR A 86 0.76 5.25 -6.33
C THR A 86 -0.76 5.31 -6.28
N GLN A 87 -1.33 5.02 -5.11
CA GLN A 87 -2.75 5.15 -4.86
C GLN A 87 -2.94 5.97 -3.59
N LYS A 88 -4.01 6.77 -3.56
CA LYS A 88 -4.37 7.52 -2.36
C LYS A 88 -5.33 6.72 -1.51
N VAL A 89 -5.21 6.88 -0.20
CA VAL A 89 -6.17 6.31 0.74
C VAL A 89 -6.45 7.34 1.82
N LEU A 90 -7.71 7.42 2.25
CA LEU A 90 -8.15 8.39 3.25
C LEU A 90 -8.51 7.67 4.53
N LEU A 91 -7.83 8.04 5.61
CA LEU A 91 -8.13 7.52 6.93
C LEU A 91 -9.09 8.48 7.64
N LEU A 92 -10.23 7.97 8.04
CA LEU A 92 -11.20 8.71 8.84
C LEU A 92 -11.34 8.02 10.19
N LYS A 93 -11.21 8.76 11.25
CA LYS A 93 -11.41 8.23 12.60
C LYS A 93 -12.73 8.66 13.18
#